data_5c20ca1e429cdfbc6a0f5c3d9a8b58b4
#
_entry.id   5c20ca1e429cdfbc6a0f5c3d9a8b58b4
#
_cell.length_a   1.000
_cell.length_b   1.000
_cell.length_c   1.000
_cell.angle_alpha   90.00
_cell.angle_beta   90.00
_cell.angle_gamma   90.00
#
_symmetry.space_group_name_H-M   'P 1'
#
loop_
_entity.id
_entity.type
_entity.pdbx_description
1 polymer ?
#
loop_
_entity_poly.entity_id
_entity_poly.type
_entity_poly.pdbx_seq_one_letter_code
_entity_poly.pdbx_strand_id
1 'polypeptide(L)'
;EASFRAVASAVLERRQLAFEYRARSTDEATRRRVSPQRITHYRDNWYLDAWDHDREALRSFAVDRITQARLLDEAARDLDEAVLDQHLASSYGIFSGEPRGWATIVFSPKVARWVADEHWHSRQQGRFLPDGHYELKLPYSVPRELLMDILHYGADAEIIEPAVLREQARSLLSLALSQYD
;
A
#
# COMPACT_ATOMS: atom_id res chain seq x y z
N GLU A 1 -13.70 14.28 -7.27
CA GLU A 1 -14.64 13.47 -8.07
C GLU A 1 -14.31 13.49 -9.57
N ALA A 2 -14.01 14.66 -10.15
CA ALA A 2 -13.72 14.78 -11.59
C ALA A 2 -12.51 13.95 -12.03
N SER A 3 -11.44 13.94 -11.24
CA SER A 3 -10.22 13.17 -11.54
C SER A 3 -10.47 11.67 -11.51
N PHE A 4 -11.22 11.17 -10.54
CA PHE A 4 -11.55 9.74 -10.46
C PHE A 4 -12.35 9.29 -11.69
N ARG A 5 -13.31 10.11 -12.13
CA ARG A 5 -14.11 9.81 -13.32
C ARG A 5 -13.24 9.72 -14.58
N ALA A 6 -12.35 10.68 -14.78
CA ALA A 6 -11.43 10.67 -15.93
C ALA A 6 -10.48 9.45 -15.90
N VAL A 7 -9.96 9.11 -14.72
CA VAL A 7 -9.12 7.93 -14.52
C VAL A 7 -9.89 6.66 -14.83
N ALA A 8 -11.09 6.50 -14.29
CA ALA A 8 -11.94 5.33 -14.52
C ALA A 8 -12.29 5.17 -16.00
N SER A 9 -12.67 6.25 -16.67
CA SER A 9 -12.96 6.24 -18.10
C SER A 9 -11.73 5.82 -18.93
N ALA A 10 -10.56 6.33 -18.61
CA ALA A 10 -9.32 5.99 -19.31
C ALA A 10 -8.97 4.51 -19.18
N VAL A 11 -9.18 3.91 -17.99
CA VAL A 11 -8.98 2.47 -17.78
C VAL A 11 -9.98 1.65 -18.58
N LEU A 12 -11.27 2.01 -18.54
CA LEU A 12 -12.33 1.27 -19.24
C LEU A 12 -12.20 1.37 -20.75
N GLU A 13 -11.89 2.56 -21.27
CA GLU A 13 -11.77 2.80 -22.71
C GLU A 13 -10.40 2.41 -23.28
N ARG A 14 -9.46 1.99 -22.43
CA ARG A 14 -8.10 1.62 -22.81
C ARG A 14 -7.41 2.73 -23.62
N ARG A 15 -7.48 3.94 -23.09
CA ARG A 15 -6.90 5.15 -23.69
C ARG A 15 -5.84 5.74 -22.78
N GLN A 16 -4.87 6.42 -23.38
CA GLN A 16 -3.87 7.16 -22.63
C GLN A 16 -4.51 8.33 -21.89
N LEU A 17 -3.91 8.67 -20.75
CA LEU A 17 -4.34 9.74 -19.85
C LEU A 17 -3.19 10.72 -19.63
N ALA A 18 -3.50 12.01 -19.71
CA ALA A 18 -2.59 13.07 -19.32
C ALA A 18 -3.14 13.77 -18.07
N PHE A 19 -2.26 14.10 -17.13
CA PHE A 19 -2.65 14.79 -15.90
C PHE A 19 -1.47 15.52 -15.25
N GLU A 20 -1.76 16.38 -14.30
CA GLU A 20 -0.79 16.91 -13.37
C GLU A 20 -0.81 16.07 -12.08
N TYR A 21 0.37 15.74 -11.60
CA TYR A 21 0.53 14.95 -10.39
C TYR A 21 1.39 15.67 -9.37
N ARG A 22 0.86 15.80 -8.15
CA ARG A 22 1.59 16.38 -7.02
C ARG A 22 2.09 15.27 -6.10
N ALA A 23 3.37 14.94 -6.23
CA ALA A 23 4.00 13.90 -5.40
C ALA A 23 4.09 14.35 -3.93
N ARG A 24 3.82 13.41 -3.01
CA ARG A 24 3.91 13.68 -1.56
C ARG A 24 5.34 13.98 -1.11
N SER A 25 6.31 13.31 -1.72
CA SER A 25 7.71 13.41 -1.32
C SER A 25 8.33 14.77 -1.61
N THR A 26 7.93 15.43 -2.71
CA THR A 26 8.51 16.69 -3.16
C THR A 26 7.55 17.86 -3.08
N ASP A 27 6.26 17.60 -2.98
CA ASP A 27 5.14 18.55 -3.09
C ASP A 27 5.18 19.37 -4.40
N GLU A 28 5.88 18.87 -5.41
CA GLU A 28 5.96 19.48 -6.73
C GLU A 28 4.92 18.88 -7.68
N ALA A 29 4.31 19.73 -8.49
CA ALA A 29 3.41 19.32 -9.56
C ALA A 29 4.21 19.03 -10.82
N THR A 30 3.99 17.84 -11.40
CA THR A 30 4.61 17.42 -12.65
C THR A 30 3.56 16.91 -13.61
N ARG A 31 3.76 17.17 -14.91
CA ARG A 31 2.89 16.62 -15.96
C ARG A 31 3.24 15.18 -16.25
N ARG A 32 2.22 14.36 -16.42
CA ARG A 32 2.35 12.94 -16.73
C ARG A 32 1.51 12.57 -17.93
N ARG A 33 2.05 11.66 -18.72
CA ARG A 33 1.33 10.96 -19.78
C ARG A 33 1.52 9.47 -19.58
N VAL A 34 0.41 8.77 -19.38
CA VAL A 34 0.45 7.38 -18.93
C VAL A 34 -0.50 6.51 -19.74
N SER A 35 -0.21 5.21 -19.77
CA SER A 35 -1.15 4.18 -20.19
C SER A 35 -1.75 3.53 -18.94
N PRO A 36 -3.01 3.86 -18.60
CA PRO A 36 -3.68 3.28 -17.43
C PRO A 36 -3.82 1.77 -17.57
N GLN A 37 -3.55 1.05 -16.49
CA GLN A 37 -3.68 -0.40 -16.45
C GLN A 37 -4.86 -0.82 -15.58
N ARG A 38 -4.89 -0.39 -14.33
CA ARG A 38 -5.97 -0.71 -13.38
C ARG A 38 -6.08 0.34 -12.28
N ILE A 39 -7.24 0.36 -11.63
CA ILE A 39 -7.47 1.13 -10.40
C ILE A 39 -7.41 0.15 -9.25
N THR A 40 -6.64 0.49 -8.23
CA THR A 40 -6.43 -0.32 -7.05
C THR A 40 -6.86 0.47 -5.80
N HIS A 41 -7.71 -0.14 -4.99
CA HIS A 41 -8.00 0.39 -3.65
C HIS A 41 -7.06 -0.28 -2.65
N TYR A 42 -6.25 0.53 -1.99
CA TYR A 42 -5.33 0.04 -0.96
C TYR A 42 -5.41 0.93 0.28
N ARG A 43 -5.73 0.32 1.40
CA ARG A 43 -6.04 1.02 2.65
C ARG A 43 -7.16 2.04 2.41
N ASP A 44 -6.94 3.30 2.73
CA ASP A 44 -7.97 4.34 2.62
C ASP A 44 -7.89 5.13 1.30
N ASN A 45 -7.08 4.68 0.34
CA ASN A 45 -6.83 5.43 -0.89
C ASN A 45 -7.04 4.61 -2.15
N TRP A 46 -7.42 5.32 -3.21
CA TRP A 46 -7.46 4.79 -4.56
C TRP A 46 -6.19 5.17 -5.32
N TYR A 47 -5.68 4.23 -6.06
CA TYR A 47 -4.48 4.38 -6.87
C TYR A 47 -4.75 4.01 -8.32
N LEU A 48 -4.09 4.71 -9.23
CA LEU A 48 -3.98 4.34 -10.63
C LEU A 48 -2.63 3.66 -10.86
N ASP A 49 -2.65 2.41 -11.29
CA ASP A 49 -1.45 1.74 -11.79
C ASP A 49 -1.37 1.99 -13.29
N ALA A 50 -0.28 2.59 -13.73
CA ALA A 50 -0.13 3.00 -15.10
C ALA A 50 1.32 2.97 -15.56
N TRP A 51 1.51 2.71 -16.84
CA TRP A 51 2.79 2.87 -17.51
C TRP A 51 3.04 4.36 -17.77
N ASP A 52 4.07 4.91 -17.14
CA ASP A 52 4.50 6.29 -17.32
C ASP A 52 5.41 6.36 -18.55
N HIS A 53 4.94 7.00 -19.62
CA HIS A 53 5.67 7.10 -20.89
C HIS A 53 6.92 7.97 -20.79
N ASP A 54 6.91 8.97 -19.90
CA ASP A 54 8.04 9.87 -19.74
C ASP A 54 9.17 9.25 -18.90
N ARG A 55 8.80 8.33 -18.00
CA ARG A 55 9.73 7.63 -17.12
C ARG A 55 10.04 6.21 -17.56
N GLU A 56 9.33 5.71 -18.56
CA GLU A 56 9.44 4.33 -19.07
C GLU A 56 9.38 3.29 -17.96
N ALA A 57 8.40 3.46 -17.08
CA ALA A 57 8.22 2.60 -15.91
C ALA A 57 6.75 2.48 -15.51
N LEU A 58 6.40 1.32 -14.94
CA LEU A 58 5.11 1.11 -14.29
C LEU A 58 5.13 1.80 -12.92
N ARG A 59 4.14 2.66 -12.67
CA ARG A 59 4.04 3.47 -11.46
C ARG A 59 2.62 3.46 -10.90
N SER A 60 2.52 3.74 -9.61
CA SER A 60 1.25 3.92 -8.91
C SER A 60 1.07 5.40 -8.54
N PHE A 61 -0.08 5.94 -8.90
CA PHE A 61 -0.44 7.32 -8.64
C PHE A 61 -1.65 7.37 -7.72
N ALA A 62 -1.54 8.07 -6.60
CA ALA A 62 -2.70 8.31 -5.74
C ALA A 62 -3.70 9.21 -6.48
N VAL A 63 -4.94 8.75 -6.60
CA VAL A 63 -5.95 9.43 -7.42
C VAL A 63 -6.31 10.81 -6.87
N ASP A 64 -6.27 10.99 -5.56
CA ASP A 64 -6.51 12.28 -4.89
C ASP A 64 -5.43 13.34 -5.21
N ARG A 65 -4.29 12.92 -5.77
CA ARG A 65 -3.19 13.80 -6.16
C ARG A 65 -3.11 14.06 -7.66
N ILE A 66 -4.08 13.53 -8.39
CA ILE A 66 -4.23 13.76 -9.82
C ILE A 66 -5.14 14.96 -10.04
N THR A 67 -4.68 15.93 -10.82
CA THR A 67 -5.45 17.10 -11.24
C THR A 67 -5.35 17.30 -12.74
N GLN A 68 -6.28 18.04 -13.32
CA GLN A 68 -6.32 18.36 -14.76
C GLN A 68 -6.23 17.10 -15.64
N ALA A 69 -6.88 16.02 -15.20
CA ALA A 69 -6.88 14.77 -15.95
C ALA A 69 -7.72 14.87 -17.22
N ARG A 70 -7.14 14.41 -18.33
CA ARG A 70 -7.84 14.35 -19.63
C ARG A 70 -7.47 13.10 -20.40
N LEU A 71 -8.45 12.48 -21.04
CA LEU A 71 -8.23 11.36 -21.95
C LEU A 71 -7.55 11.86 -23.21
N LEU A 72 -6.61 11.07 -23.70
CA LEU A 72 -5.97 11.28 -24.98
C LEU A 72 -6.60 10.36 -26.05
N ASP A 73 -6.39 10.68 -27.30
CA ASP A 73 -6.92 9.87 -28.41
C ASP A 73 -6.12 8.58 -28.63
N GLU A 74 -4.88 8.57 -28.19
CA GLU A 74 -3.99 7.42 -28.32
C GLU A 74 -4.44 6.25 -27.45
N ALA A 75 -4.35 5.05 -28.00
CA ALA A 75 -4.62 3.83 -27.26
C ALA A 75 -3.57 3.61 -26.15
N ALA A 76 -4.03 3.09 -25.00
CA ALA A 76 -3.14 2.71 -23.92
C ALA A 76 -2.30 1.49 -24.33
N ARG A 77 -1.05 1.47 -23.91
CA ARG A 77 -0.21 0.29 -23.95
C ARG A 77 -0.69 -0.71 -22.90
N ASP A 78 -0.96 -1.92 -23.30
CA ASP A 78 -1.31 -3.01 -22.37
C ASP A 78 -0.06 -3.72 -21.86
N LEU A 79 0.00 -4.00 -20.58
CA LEU A 79 1.06 -4.78 -19.96
C LEU A 79 0.54 -6.15 -19.55
N ASP A 80 1.44 -7.12 -19.51
CA ASP A 80 1.11 -8.47 -19.06
C ASP A 80 0.65 -8.48 -17.61
N GLU A 81 -0.33 -9.30 -17.31
CA GLU A 81 -0.92 -9.39 -15.99
C GLU A 81 0.10 -9.81 -14.92
N ALA A 82 1.05 -10.67 -15.27
CA ALA A 82 2.14 -11.06 -14.38
C ALA A 82 3.02 -9.87 -13.95
N VAL A 83 3.29 -8.93 -14.88
CA VAL A 83 4.04 -7.70 -14.59
C VAL A 83 3.23 -6.81 -13.65
N LEU A 84 1.92 -6.69 -13.88
CA LEU A 84 1.03 -5.91 -13.01
C LEU A 84 0.94 -6.49 -11.61
N ASP A 85 0.85 -7.80 -11.48
CA ASP A 85 0.79 -8.48 -10.18
C ASP A 85 2.08 -8.33 -9.40
N GLN A 86 3.22 -8.42 -10.05
CA GLN A 86 4.52 -8.17 -9.42
C GLN A 86 4.63 -6.72 -8.94
N HIS A 87 4.19 -5.76 -9.73
CA HIS A 87 4.16 -4.36 -9.37
C HIS A 87 3.22 -4.11 -8.17
N LEU A 88 2.03 -4.72 -8.19
CA LEU A 88 1.07 -4.64 -7.10
C LEU A 88 1.69 -5.11 -5.78
N ALA A 89 2.36 -6.25 -5.80
CA ALA A 89 3.03 -6.80 -4.62
C ALA A 89 4.15 -5.89 -4.10
N SER A 90 4.89 -5.23 -4.99
CA SER A 90 6.01 -4.36 -4.61
C SER A 90 5.60 -2.94 -4.22
N SER A 91 4.50 -2.42 -4.80
CA SER A 91 4.12 -1.00 -4.64
C SER A 91 3.12 -0.74 -3.51
N TYR A 92 2.28 -1.71 -3.19
CA TYR A 92 1.19 -1.56 -2.21
C TYR A 92 1.44 -2.32 -0.93
N GLY A 93 2.61 -2.67 -0.66
CA GLY A 93 2.90 -3.31 0.59
C GLY A 93 3.97 -2.54 1.34
N ILE A 94 3.91 -2.71 2.61
CA ILE A 94 5.04 -2.62 3.49
C ILE A 94 6.12 -3.64 3.09
N PHE A 95 5.94 -4.34 1.96
CA PHE A 95 6.63 -5.56 1.57
C PHE A 95 7.26 -5.47 0.18
N SER A 96 7.60 -4.28 -0.26
CA SER A 96 8.37 -4.09 -1.48
C SER A 96 9.78 -4.66 -1.32
N GLY A 97 10.23 -5.40 -2.32
CA GLY A 97 11.53 -6.07 -2.33
C GLY A 97 11.49 -7.49 -1.78
N GLU A 98 12.67 -8.12 -1.72
CA GLU A 98 12.81 -9.48 -1.19
C GLU A 98 12.53 -9.50 0.32
N PRO A 99 11.71 -10.45 0.80
CA PRO A 99 11.44 -10.58 2.22
C PRO A 99 12.73 -10.83 3.02
N ARG A 100 12.90 -10.07 4.09
CA ARG A 100 14.00 -10.29 5.05
C ARG A 100 13.68 -11.37 6.09
N GLY A 101 12.40 -11.63 6.28
CA GLY A 101 11.94 -12.61 7.26
C GLY A 101 10.43 -12.58 7.41
N TRP A 102 9.95 -13.39 8.35
CA TRP A 102 8.55 -13.47 8.72
C TRP A 102 8.32 -12.86 10.09
N ALA A 103 7.21 -12.17 10.24
CA ALA A 103 6.75 -11.64 11.51
C ALA A 103 5.46 -12.34 11.96
N THR A 104 5.31 -12.48 13.26
CA THR A 104 4.09 -12.96 13.90
C THR A 104 3.55 -11.84 14.79
N ILE A 105 2.33 -11.42 14.53
CA ILE A 105 1.62 -10.39 15.28
C ILE A 105 0.35 -10.99 15.84
N VAL A 106 0.02 -10.66 17.09
CA VAL A 106 -1.24 -11.06 17.72
C VAL A 106 -2.04 -9.82 18.02
N PHE A 107 -3.29 -9.80 17.57
CA PHE A 107 -4.24 -8.72 17.76
C PHE A 107 -5.27 -9.11 18.83
N SER A 108 -5.67 -8.12 19.64
CA SER A 108 -6.67 -8.33 20.69
C SER A 108 -8.04 -8.72 20.09
N PRO A 109 -8.91 -9.37 20.87
CA PRO A 109 -10.28 -9.68 20.43
C PRO A 109 -11.07 -8.45 19.97
N LYS A 110 -10.75 -7.29 20.51
CA LYS A 110 -11.40 -6.01 20.17
C LYS A 110 -11.25 -5.66 18.70
N VAL A 111 -10.08 -5.90 18.11
CA VAL A 111 -9.77 -5.55 16.70
C VAL A 111 -9.66 -6.76 15.79
N ALA A 112 -9.66 -7.97 16.34
CA ALA A 112 -9.40 -9.21 15.60
C ALA A 112 -10.29 -9.38 14.37
N ARG A 113 -11.57 -9.04 14.49
CA ARG A 113 -12.54 -9.20 13.40
C ARG A 113 -12.21 -8.32 12.20
N TRP A 114 -11.81 -7.07 12.44
CA TRP A 114 -11.43 -6.15 11.38
C TRP A 114 -10.10 -6.53 10.74
N VAL A 115 -9.12 -6.90 11.56
CA VAL A 115 -7.80 -7.34 11.06
C VAL A 115 -7.91 -8.61 10.22
N ALA A 116 -8.79 -9.53 10.60
CA ALA A 116 -9.01 -10.78 9.85
C ALA A 116 -9.50 -10.52 8.40
N ASP A 117 -10.22 -9.42 8.19
CA ASP A 117 -10.71 -9.02 6.87
C ASP A 117 -9.71 -8.16 6.09
N GLU A 118 -8.62 -7.72 6.73
CA GLU A 118 -7.61 -6.91 6.07
C GLU A 118 -6.61 -7.75 5.29
N HIS A 119 -6.21 -7.22 4.16
CA HIS A 119 -5.18 -7.81 3.33
C HIS A 119 -3.87 -7.03 3.48
N TRP A 120 -2.91 -7.60 4.19
CA TRP A 120 -1.59 -7.01 4.42
C TRP A 120 -0.55 -7.49 3.41
N HIS A 121 -0.60 -8.77 3.07
CA HIS A 121 0.33 -9.38 2.14
C HIS A 121 -0.30 -10.60 1.46
N SER A 122 0.04 -10.85 0.19
CA SER A 122 -0.52 -11.97 -0.59
C SER A 122 -0.21 -13.34 0.01
N ARG A 123 0.86 -13.46 0.78
CA ARG A 123 1.28 -14.70 1.44
C ARG A 123 0.98 -14.73 2.93
N GLN A 124 0.20 -13.79 3.44
CA GLN A 124 -0.15 -13.77 4.85
C GLN A 124 -0.93 -15.01 5.27
N GLN A 125 -0.72 -15.41 6.50
CA GLN A 125 -1.42 -16.51 7.15
C GLN A 125 -2.05 -15.99 8.43
N GLY A 126 -3.37 -16.13 8.54
CA GLY A 126 -4.09 -15.65 9.71
C GLY A 126 -4.96 -16.73 10.31
N ARG A 127 -5.12 -16.69 11.63
CA ARG A 127 -6.03 -17.59 12.36
C ARG A 127 -6.54 -16.93 13.63
N PHE A 128 -7.77 -17.24 14.00
CA PHE A 128 -8.28 -16.93 15.34
C PHE A 128 -7.73 -17.91 16.34
N LEU A 129 -7.28 -17.40 17.46
CA LEU A 129 -6.87 -18.20 18.61
C LEU A 129 -8.10 -18.56 19.47
N PRO A 130 -8.00 -19.60 20.34
CA PRO A 130 -9.13 -20.04 21.17
C PRO A 130 -9.74 -18.96 22.07
N ASP A 131 -8.93 -17.98 22.48
CA ASP A 131 -9.35 -16.86 23.35
C ASP A 131 -9.90 -15.65 22.59
N GLY A 132 -10.04 -15.75 21.26
CA GLY A 132 -10.56 -14.69 20.42
C GLY A 132 -9.53 -13.72 19.85
N HIS A 133 -8.25 -13.84 20.23
CA HIS A 133 -7.17 -13.12 19.57
C HIS A 133 -7.01 -13.59 18.12
N TYR A 134 -6.40 -12.74 17.30
CA TYR A 134 -6.08 -13.08 15.91
C TYR A 134 -4.58 -13.05 15.71
N GLU A 135 -4.03 -14.18 15.24
CA GLU A 135 -2.62 -14.32 14.91
C GLU A 135 -2.42 -14.12 13.42
N LEU A 136 -1.59 -13.15 13.07
CA LEU A 136 -1.21 -12.85 11.69
C LEU A 136 0.27 -13.13 11.49
N LYS A 137 0.59 -13.99 10.53
CA LYS A 137 1.96 -14.26 10.08
C LYS A 137 2.12 -13.72 8.66
N LEU A 138 3.17 -12.97 8.44
CA LEU A 138 3.42 -12.37 7.13
C LEU A 138 4.93 -12.13 6.91
N PRO A 139 5.38 -12.22 5.64
CA PRO A 139 6.73 -11.83 5.30
C PRO A 139 6.87 -10.30 5.27
N TYR A 140 8.05 -9.78 5.57
CA TYR A 140 8.33 -8.35 5.50
C TYR A 140 9.73 -8.08 4.95
N SER A 141 9.92 -6.92 4.32
CA SER A 141 11.20 -6.46 3.79
C SER A 141 11.69 -5.20 4.50
N VAL A 142 10.80 -4.25 4.78
CA VAL A 142 11.14 -2.98 5.44
C VAL A 142 10.54 -2.96 6.85
N PRO A 143 11.37 -3.15 7.90
CA PRO A 143 10.87 -3.24 9.28
C PRO A 143 10.08 -1.99 9.73
N ARG A 144 10.55 -0.79 9.36
CA ARG A 144 9.92 0.46 9.77
C ARG A 144 8.46 0.57 9.28
N GLU A 145 8.19 0.19 8.04
CA GLU A 145 6.83 0.26 7.49
C GLU A 145 5.88 -0.67 8.23
N LEU A 146 6.32 -1.91 8.49
CA LEU A 146 5.54 -2.86 9.26
C LEU A 146 5.31 -2.37 10.68
N LEU A 147 6.34 -1.85 11.35
CA LEU A 147 6.24 -1.30 12.69
C LEU A 147 5.19 -0.18 12.78
N MET A 148 5.21 0.77 11.86
CA MET A 148 4.25 1.86 11.86
C MET A 148 2.82 1.39 11.70
N ASP A 149 2.59 0.38 10.86
CA ASP A 149 1.27 -0.22 10.70
C ASP A 149 0.78 -0.93 11.97
N ILE A 150 1.67 -1.66 12.63
CA ILE A 150 1.34 -2.36 13.88
C ILE A 150 1.09 -1.35 15.02
N LEU A 151 1.93 -0.34 15.14
CA LEU A 151 1.82 0.69 16.17
C LEU A 151 0.54 1.52 16.04
N HIS A 152 -0.05 1.59 14.85
CA HIS A 152 -1.37 2.18 14.65
C HIS A 152 -2.46 1.54 15.54
N TYR A 153 -2.31 0.27 15.87
CA TYR A 153 -3.26 -0.44 16.75
C TYR A 153 -3.01 -0.22 18.24
N GLY A 154 -1.93 0.47 18.59
CA GLY A 154 -1.61 0.76 20.01
C GLY A 154 -1.49 -0.51 20.84
N ALA A 155 -2.23 -0.58 21.94
CA ALA A 155 -2.23 -1.73 22.84
C ALA A 155 -2.98 -2.97 22.32
N ASP A 156 -3.66 -2.85 21.18
CA ASP A 156 -4.44 -3.94 20.59
C ASP A 156 -3.63 -4.85 19.67
N ALA A 157 -2.33 -4.60 19.52
CA ALA A 157 -1.42 -5.43 18.74
C ALA A 157 -0.13 -5.70 19.49
N GLU A 158 0.36 -6.92 19.38
CA GLU A 158 1.64 -7.33 19.95
C GLU A 158 2.48 -8.07 18.91
N ILE A 159 3.73 -7.66 18.74
CA ILE A 159 4.70 -8.40 17.93
C ILE A 159 5.25 -9.55 18.76
N ILE A 160 5.03 -10.78 18.32
CA ILE A 160 5.53 -11.98 18.97
C ILE A 160 6.93 -12.31 18.48
N GLU A 161 7.12 -12.29 17.16
CA GLU A 161 8.37 -12.61 16.47
C GLU A 161 8.57 -11.70 15.24
N PRO A 162 9.80 -11.43 14.83
CA PRO A 162 11.08 -11.79 15.48
C PRO A 162 11.42 -10.86 16.65
N ALA A 163 12.33 -11.31 17.50
CA ALA A 163 12.76 -10.54 18.69
C ALA A 163 13.30 -9.16 18.34
N VAL A 164 14.02 -9.01 17.21
CA VAL A 164 14.56 -7.73 16.76
C VAL A 164 13.45 -6.74 16.45
N LEU A 165 12.37 -7.17 15.82
CA LEU A 165 11.23 -6.32 15.49
C LEU A 165 10.46 -5.93 16.75
N ARG A 166 10.28 -6.87 17.66
CA ARG A 166 9.67 -6.63 18.97
C ARG A 166 10.43 -5.58 19.77
N GLU A 167 11.75 -5.65 19.79
CA GLU A 167 12.61 -4.70 20.49
C GLU A 167 12.57 -3.31 19.84
N GLN A 168 12.53 -3.24 18.52
CA GLN A 168 12.37 -1.97 17.80
C GLN A 168 11.03 -1.31 18.15
N ALA A 169 9.95 -2.08 18.19
CA ALA A 169 8.64 -1.58 18.61
C ALA A 169 8.67 -1.03 20.05
N ARG A 170 9.30 -1.76 20.95
CA ARG A 170 9.46 -1.34 22.35
C ARG A 170 10.21 -0.02 22.46
N SER A 171 11.29 0.14 21.72
CA SER A 171 12.09 1.38 21.71
C SER A 171 11.28 2.57 21.19
N LEU A 172 10.52 2.39 20.11
CA LEU A 172 9.67 3.44 19.57
C LEU A 172 8.56 3.84 20.52
N LEU A 173 7.92 2.87 21.17
CA LEU A 173 6.87 3.13 22.16
C LEU A 173 7.41 3.85 23.40
N SER A 174 8.61 3.48 23.85
CA SER A 174 9.28 4.14 24.97
C SER A 174 9.59 5.60 24.65
N LEU A 175 10.13 5.88 23.45
CA LEU A 175 10.36 7.24 22.98
C LEU A 175 9.07 8.04 22.84
N ALA A 176 8.02 7.42 22.33
CA ALA A 176 6.71 8.05 22.23
C ALA A 176 6.15 8.41 23.60
N LEU A 177 6.22 7.48 24.55
CA LEU A 177 5.75 7.71 25.93
C LEU A 177 6.50 8.88 26.58
N SER A 178 7.81 8.97 26.37
CA SER A 178 8.63 10.04 26.96
C SER A 178 8.23 11.45 26.51
N GLN A 179 7.47 11.60 25.41
CA GLN A 179 6.95 12.90 24.98
C GLN A 179 5.82 13.41 25.89
N TYR A 180 5.22 12.56 26.70
CA TYR A 180 4.08 12.88 27.56
C TYR A 180 4.47 12.94 29.06
N ASP A 181 5.72 12.72 29.41
CA ASP A 181 6.28 12.88 30.76
C ASP A 181 6.83 14.31 30.93
#